data_38e98d4cc0371e9a93f14c3367f34c7d
#
_entry.id   38e98d4cc0371e9a93f14c3367f34c7d
#
_cell.length_a   1.000
_cell.length_b   1.000
_cell.length_c   1.000
_cell.angle_alpha   90.00
_cell.angle_beta   90.00
_cell.angle_gamma   90.00
#
_symmetry.space_group_name_H-M   'P 1'
#
loop_
_entity.id
_entity.type
_entity.pdbx_description
1 polymer ?
#
loop_
_entity_poly.entity_id
_entity_poly.type
_entity_poly.pdbx_seq_one_letter_code
_entity_poly.pdbx_strand_id
1 'polypeptide(L)'
;MLKNQNIPKFISVITYGELTYGARKSKFQEKNISTVKRIGELFSIIDINKDIIEIFGELKAKLEISGTRVDDMDLIIAATSLYMNMPLVTNNVRHFSKIPNLILENWEEN
;
A
#
# COMPACT_ATOMS: atom_id res chain seq x y z
N MET A 1 -8.27 -5.20 -15.22
CA MET A 1 -7.77 -4.26 -14.24
C MET A 1 -6.25 -4.33 -14.08
N LEU A 2 -5.68 -5.42 -13.62
CA LEU A 2 -4.23 -5.58 -13.54
C LEU A 2 -3.72 -6.43 -14.69
N LYS A 3 -2.60 -6.01 -15.30
CA LYS A 3 -2.07 -6.69 -16.49
C LYS A 3 -1.58 -8.10 -16.20
N ASN A 4 -0.96 -8.31 -15.04
CA ASN A 4 -0.36 -9.59 -14.69
C ASN A 4 -1.24 -10.33 -13.70
N GLN A 5 -2.38 -10.83 -14.17
CA GLN A 5 -3.36 -11.47 -13.30
C GLN A 5 -2.89 -12.82 -12.76
N ASN A 6 -1.88 -13.43 -13.39
CA ASN A 6 -1.34 -14.71 -12.93
C ASN A 6 -0.32 -14.55 -11.79
N ILE A 7 0.11 -13.31 -11.52
CA ILE A 7 1.05 -13.02 -10.44
C ILE A 7 0.25 -12.70 -9.18
N PRO A 8 0.52 -13.37 -8.05
CA PRO A 8 -0.20 -13.05 -6.81
C PRO A 8 -0.03 -11.57 -6.46
N LYS A 9 -1.14 -10.95 -6.06
CA LYS A 9 -1.16 -9.54 -5.67
C LYS A 9 -1.51 -9.42 -4.20
N PHE A 10 -0.90 -8.43 -3.55
CA PHE A 10 -1.23 -8.14 -2.18
C PHE A 10 -1.39 -6.65 -1.96
N ILE A 11 -2.08 -6.30 -0.90
CA ILE A 11 -2.14 -4.93 -0.41
C ILE A 11 -1.89 -4.95 1.10
N SER A 12 -1.36 -3.85 1.60
CA SER A 12 -1.23 -3.66 3.05
C SER A 12 -2.61 -3.48 3.67
N VAL A 13 -2.79 -3.93 4.90
CA VAL A 13 -4.01 -3.65 5.66
C VAL A 13 -4.24 -2.15 5.79
N ILE A 14 -3.19 -1.34 5.76
CA ILE A 14 -3.31 0.13 5.75
C ILE A 14 -4.00 0.59 4.47
N THR A 15 -3.58 0.06 3.33
CA THR A 15 -4.22 0.38 2.04
C THR A 15 -5.70 -0.02 2.05
N TYR A 16 -5.99 -1.19 2.59
CA TYR A 16 -7.37 -1.63 2.72
C TYR A 16 -8.19 -0.65 3.56
N GLY A 17 -7.61 -0.17 4.65
CA GLY A 17 -8.26 0.84 5.50
C GLY A 17 -8.50 2.14 4.78
N GLU A 18 -7.54 2.58 3.96
CA GLU A 18 -7.69 3.79 3.15
C GLU A 18 -8.82 3.65 2.13
N LEU A 19 -8.89 2.48 1.50
CA LEU A 19 -9.98 2.19 0.56
C LEU A 19 -11.34 2.18 1.27
N THR A 20 -11.40 1.58 2.44
CA THR A 20 -12.62 1.55 3.24
C THR A 20 -13.06 2.96 3.64
N TYR A 21 -12.11 3.77 4.09
CA TYR A 21 -12.38 5.16 4.44
C TYR A 21 -12.95 5.93 3.24
N GLY A 22 -12.29 5.80 2.08
CA GLY A 22 -12.75 6.48 0.87
C GLY A 22 -14.16 6.06 0.46
N ALA A 23 -14.45 4.76 0.57
CA ALA A 23 -15.77 4.25 0.23
C ALA A 23 -16.86 4.79 1.18
N ARG A 24 -16.56 4.81 2.48
CA ARG A 24 -17.49 5.30 3.50
C ARG A 24 -17.78 6.79 3.36
N LYS A 25 -16.79 7.54 2.89
CA LYS A 25 -16.90 8.98 2.70
C LYS A 25 -17.56 9.35 1.36
N SER A 26 -17.69 8.40 0.46
CA SER A 26 -18.13 8.65 -0.90
C SER A 26 -19.64 8.86 -1.01
N LYS A 27 -20.05 9.45 -2.15
CA LYS A 27 -21.44 9.68 -2.49
C LYS A 27 -22.19 8.38 -2.76
N PHE A 28 -21.53 7.40 -3.35
CA PHE A 28 -22.11 6.09 -3.68
C PHE A 28 -21.56 5.03 -2.73
N GLN A 29 -21.92 5.19 -1.46
CA GLN A 29 -21.32 4.41 -0.39
C GLN A 29 -21.51 2.91 -0.55
N GLU A 30 -22.74 2.46 -0.80
CA GLU A 30 -23.00 1.01 -0.91
C GLU A 30 -22.22 0.36 -2.04
N LYS A 31 -22.20 1.02 -3.20
CA LYS A 31 -21.47 0.52 -4.37
C LYS A 31 -19.98 0.45 -4.09
N ASN A 32 -19.44 1.50 -3.50
CA ASN A 32 -17.99 1.58 -3.26
C ASN A 32 -17.54 0.64 -2.16
N ILE A 33 -18.36 0.43 -1.12
CA ILE A 33 -18.07 -0.56 -0.08
C ILE A 33 -18.06 -1.96 -0.68
N SER A 34 -19.02 -2.25 -1.56
CA SER A 34 -19.07 -3.53 -2.25
C SER A 34 -17.81 -3.77 -3.07
N THR A 35 -17.33 -2.73 -3.76
CA THR A 35 -16.08 -2.81 -4.53
C THR A 35 -14.88 -3.10 -3.63
N VAL A 36 -14.80 -2.42 -2.47
CA VAL A 36 -13.70 -2.65 -1.53
C VAL A 36 -13.72 -4.08 -1.00
N LYS A 37 -14.90 -4.61 -0.68
CA LYS A 37 -15.03 -6.00 -0.22
C LYS A 37 -14.54 -6.97 -1.30
N ARG A 38 -14.84 -6.67 -2.55
CA ARG A 38 -14.38 -7.48 -3.67
C ARG A 38 -12.85 -7.47 -3.77
N ILE A 39 -12.25 -6.32 -3.58
CA ILE A 39 -10.79 -6.20 -3.54
C ILE A 39 -10.23 -7.07 -2.42
N GLY A 40 -10.85 -7.06 -1.24
CA GLY A 40 -10.44 -7.89 -0.13
C GLY A 40 -10.53 -9.39 -0.41
N GLU A 41 -11.41 -9.79 -1.32
CA GLU A 41 -11.52 -11.19 -1.75
C GLU A 41 -10.47 -11.56 -2.80
N LEU A 42 -10.14 -10.62 -3.68
CA LEU A 42 -9.23 -10.88 -4.81
C LEU A 42 -7.77 -10.74 -4.46
N PHE A 43 -7.45 -9.91 -3.47
CA PHE A 43 -6.07 -9.62 -3.08
C PHE A 43 -5.79 -10.19 -1.70
N SER A 44 -4.55 -10.61 -1.48
CA SER A 44 -4.11 -10.96 -0.13
C SER A 44 -3.90 -9.68 0.66
N ILE A 45 -4.50 -9.59 1.83
CA ILE A 45 -4.32 -8.45 2.72
C ILE A 45 -3.26 -8.82 3.75
N ILE A 46 -2.19 -8.04 3.80
CA ILE A 46 -1.05 -8.31 4.67
C ILE A 46 -1.17 -7.48 5.94
N ASP A 47 -1.26 -8.15 7.07
CA ASP A 47 -1.31 -7.51 8.37
C ASP A 47 0.05 -6.93 8.76
N ILE A 48 0.02 -5.92 9.61
CA ILE A 48 1.24 -5.32 10.15
C ILE A 48 1.75 -6.21 11.28
N ASN A 49 3.01 -6.63 11.17
CA ASN A 49 3.65 -7.40 12.23
C ASN A 49 4.86 -6.62 12.78
N LYS A 50 5.52 -7.22 13.76
CA LYS A 50 6.69 -6.61 14.42
C LYS A 50 7.80 -6.28 13.42
N ASP A 51 8.07 -7.21 12.49
CA ASP A 51 9.16 -7.03 11.54
C ASP A 51 8.88 -5.88 10.58
N ILE A 52 7.64 -5.73 10.15
CA ILE A 52 7.23 -4.61 9.31
C ILE A 52 7.42 -3.28 10.05
N ILE A 53 7.07 -3.24 11.32
CA ILE A 53 7.23 -2.03 12.14
C ILE A 53 8.71 -1.69 12.34
N GLU A 54 9.57 -2.70 12.47
CA GLU A 54 11.02 -2.45 12.57
C GLU A 54 11.55 -1.83 11.26
N ILE A 55 11.11 -2.33 10.12
CA ILE A 55 11.49 -1.75 8.83
C ILE A 55 10.97 -0.31 8.72
N PHE A 56 9.74 -0.07 9.15
CA PHE A 56 9.17 1.27 9.18
C PHE A 56 10.06 2.24 9.98
N GLY A 57 10.47 1.85 11.17
CA GLY A 57 11.32 2.69 12.02
C GLY A 57 12.67 2.98 11.38
N GLU A 58 13.29 1.99 10.76
CA GLU A 58 14.56 2.17 10.06
C GLU A 58 14.41 3.11 8.87
N LEU A 59 13.36 2.94 8.07
CA LEU A 59 13.09 3.79 6.93
C LEU A 59 12.86 5.24 7.35
N LYS A 60 12.03 5.42 8.36
CA LYS A 60 11.69 6.77 8.84
C LYS A 60 12.94 7.49 9.33
N ALA A 61 13.75 6.84 10.15
CA ALA A 61 14.98 7.43 10.66
C ALA A 61 15.92 7.80 9.52
N LYS A 62 16.13 6.90 8.59
CA LYS A 62 17.04 7.10 7.45
C LYS A 62 16.59 8.28 6.59
N LEU A 63 15.30 8.35 6.29
CA LEU A 63 14.77 9.42 5.45
C LEU A 63 14.82 10.76 6.15
N GLU A 64 14.49 10.81 7.43
CA GLU A 64 14.54 12.07 8.19
C GLU A 64 15.97 12.59 8.32
N ILE A 65 16.93 11.69 8.52
CA ILE A 65 18.35 12.07 8.57
C ILE A 65 18.78 12.70 7.26
N SER A 66 18.27 12.20 6.14
CA SER A 66 18.58 12.76 4.82
C SER A 66 17.72 13.97 4.45
N GLY A 67 16.85 14.43 5.37
CA GLY A 67 16.00 15.58 5.12
C GLY A 67 14.75 15.31 4.30
N THR A 68 14.40 14.05 4.15
CA THR A 68 13.22 13.66 3.38
C THR A 68 12.07 13.29 4.30
N ARG A 69 10.89 13.82 4.03
CA ARG A 69 9.69 13.49 4.79
C ARG A 69 8.73 12.66 3.95
N VAL A 70 8.22 11.58 4.53
CA VAL A 70 7.19 10.74 3.94
C VAL A 70 6.18 10.45 5.04
N ASP A 71 4.90 10.47 4.70
CA ASP A 71 3.82 10.22 5.66
C ASP A 71 3.96 8.82 6.28
N ASP A 72 3.63 8.71 7.58
CA ASP A 72 3.79 7.45 8.31
C ASP A 72 2.99 6.30 7.71
N MET A 73 1.76 6.55 7.29
CA MET A 73 0.95 5.49 6.65
C MET A 73 1.62 4.98 5.38
N ASP A 74 2.15 5.90 4.58
CA ASP A 74 2.87 5.52 3.36
C ASP A 74 4.14 4.73 3.69
N LEU A 75 4.84 5.10 4.78
CA LEU A 75 6.02 4.36 5.21
C LEU A 75 5.68 2.94 5.66
N ILE A 76 4.56 2.75 6.33
CA ILE A 76 4.14 1.41 6.75
C ILE A 76 3.78 0.55 5.53
N ILE A 77 3.12 1.15 4.54
CA ILE A 77 2.81 0.46 3.28
C ILE A 77 4.11 0.04 2.58
N ALA A 78 5.07 0.98 2.51
CA ALA A 78 6.37 0.69 1.90
C ALA A 78 7.12 -0.41 2.66
N ALA A 79 7.11 -0.34 4.00
CA ALA A 79 7.76 -1.36 4.83
C ALA A 79 7.15 -2.74 4.59
N THR A 80 5.84 -2.80 4.39
CA THR A 80 5.15 -4.06 4.08
C THR A 80 5.67 -4.64 2.76
N SER A 81 5.79 -3.79 1.73
CA SER A 81 6.31 -4.22 0.43
C SER A 81 7.73 -4.73 0.54
N LEU A 82 8.58 -4.02 1.26
CA LEU A 82 9.97 -4.45 1.46
C LEU A 82 10.07 -5.76 2.23
N TYR A 83 9.24 -5.92 3.27
CA TYR A 83 9.21 -7.13 4.06
C TYR A 83 8.79 -8.34 3.21
N MET A 84 7.77 -8.17 2.41
CA MET A 84 7.24 -9.23 1.56
C MET A 84 8.10 -9.45 0.31
N ASN A 85 8.97 -8.50 -0.01
CA ASN A 85 9.75 -8.51 -1.25
C ASN A 85 8.84 -8.67 -2.47
N MET A 86 7.77 -7.92 -2.49
CA MET A 86 6.75 -7.98 -3.55
C MET A 86 6.42 -6.56 -4.03
N PRO A 87 5.96 -6.42 -5.28
CA PRO A 87 5.59 -5.11 -5.80
C PRO A 87 4.49 -4.45 -4.97
N LEU A 88 4.63 -3.14 -4.76
CA LEU A 88 3.63 -2.35 -4.09
C LEU A 88 2.57 -1.93 -5.10
N VAL A 89 1.32 -2.32 -4.87
CA VAL A 89 0.20 -1.90 -5.71
C VAL A 89 -0.39 -0.62 -5.14
N THR A 90 -0.37 0.46 -5.91
CA THR A 90 -0.84 1.76 -5.46
C THR A 90 -1.21 2.63 -6.66
N ASN A 91 -2.09 3.60 -6.45
CA ASN A 91 -2.34 4.66 -7.42
C ASN A 91 -1.63 5.96 -7.04
N ASN A 92 -0.78 5.93 -6.00
CA ASN A 92 -0.04 7.09 -5.51
C ASN A 92 1.48 6.89 -5.68
N VAL A 93 1.91 6.52 -6.89
CA VAL A 93 3.31 6.21 -7.16
C VAL A 93 4.25 7.33 -6.70
N ARG A 94 3.82 8.57 -6.86
CA ARG A 94 4.63 9.72 -6.49
C ARG A 94 5.00 9.76 -5.01
N HIS A 95 4.11 9.30 -4.14
CA HIS A 95 4.37 9.29 -2.70
C HIS A 95 5.52 8.37 -2.32
N PHE A 96 5.79 7.36 -3.13
CA PHE A 96 6.76 6.33 -2.82
C PHE A 96 8.06 6.45 -3.60
N SER A 97 8.14 7.42 -4.52
CA SER A 97 9.32 7.57 -5.40
C SER A 97 10.60 7.87 -4.65
N LYS A 98 10.51 8.42 -3.44
CA LYS A 98 11.67 8.78 -2.63
C LYS A 98 12.20 7.63 -1.79
N ILE A 99 11.52 6.48 -1.79
CA ILE A 99 11.90 5.32 -1.00
C ILE A 99 12.70 4.37 -1.88
N PRO A 100 13.95 4.06 -1.51
CA PRO A 100 14.78 3.20 -2.35
C PRO A 100 14.31 1.75 -2.32
N ASN A 101 14.58 1.04 -3.40
CA ASN A 101 14.38 -0.40 -3.54
C ASN A 101 12.91 -0.84 -3.56
N LEU A 102 11.98 0.09 -3.72
CA LEU A 102 10.59 -0.28 -3.90
C LEU A 102 10.30 -0.60 -5.37
N ILE A 103 9.57 -1.68 -5.58
CA ILE A 103 9.01 -2.00 -6.88
C ILE A 103 7.56 -1.53 -6.85
N LEU A 104 7.21 -0.60 -7.74
CA LEU A 104 5.88 0.00 -7.75
C LEU A 104 5.06 -0.55 -8.90
N GLU A 105 3.78 -0.75 -8.63
CA GLU A 105 2.83 -1.13 -9.65
C GLU A 105 1.63 -0.21 -9.55
N ASN A 106 1.38 0.58 -10.60
CA ASN A 106 0.31 1.55 -10.58
C ASN A 106 -1.03 0.83 -10.79
N TRP A 107 -1.93 1.03 -9.86
CA TRP A 107 -3.26 0.45 -9.88
C TRP A 107 -4.01 0.78 -11.16
N GLU A 108 -3.93 2.03 -11.61
CA GLU A 108 -4.70 2.53 -12.75
C GLU A 108 -4.12 2.15 -14.10
N GLU A 109 -2.86 1.77 -14.15
CA GLU A 109 -2.17 1.42 -15.40
C GLU A 109 -2.32 -0.04 -15.77
N ASN A 110 -3.03 -0.79 -14.98
CA ASN A 110 -3.24 -2.20 -15.20
C ASN A 110 -4.70 -2.50 -15.53
#